data_f469ab348f54456a6d83df17706bf5b7
#
_entry.id   f469ab348f54456a6d83df17706bf5b7
#
_cell.length_a   1.000
_cell.length_b   1.000
_cell.length_c   1.000
_cell.angle_alpha   90.00
_cell.angle_beta   90.00
_cell.angle_gamma   90.00
#
_symmetry.space_group_name_H-M   'P 1'
#
loop_
_entity.id
_entity.type
_entity.pdbx_description
1 polymer ?
#
loop_
_entity_poly.entity_id
_entity_poly.type
_entity_poly.pdbx_seq_one_letter_code
_entity_poly.pdbx_strand_id
1 'polypeptide(L)'
;MMQLNFARFSSNFLIFLQMSLKVVSRSFQQVRGMIRPPKNLPYRGIFRKDGEVVRKDELLVNQFKMNYHPGLNVYYENDRGERLLRAHCDGVVRITREKCNVDFEIEEMKAYEYRRDVDLYKMTFNVIPLEPSKNHTLRHEI
;
A
#
# COMPACT_ATOMS: atom_id res chain seq x y z
N MET A 1 5.43 -28.45 75.42
CA MET A 1 5.41 -29.23 74.19
C MET A 1 4.61 -28.51 73.14
N MET A 2 5.12 -27.39 72.63
CA MET A 2 4.52 -26.66 71.48
C MET A 2 5.63 -25.84 70.83
N GLN A 3 6.54 -26.50 70.16
CA GLN A 3 7.52 -25.87 69.29
C GLN A 3 7.66 -26.74 68.04
N LEU A 4 6.72 -26.69 67.18
CA LEU A 4 6.86 -27.27 65.85
C LEU A 4 5.76 -26.66 64.97
N ASN A 5 6.12 -25.69 64.21
CA ASN A 5 5.51 -25.40 62.91
C ASN A 5 5.74 -23.95 62.41
N PHE A 6 6.60 -23.17 63.05
CA PHE A 6 6.89 -21.81 62.59
C PHE A 6 7.91 -21.78 61.43
N ALA A 7 8.75 -22.83 61.32
CA ALA A 7 9.80 -22.85 60.29
C ALA A 7 9.33 -23.31 58.91
N ARG A 8 8.21 -24.02 58.82
CA ARG A 8 7.67 -24.46 57.52
C ARG A 8 6.82 -23.42 56.81
N PHE A 9 6.28 -22.45 57.56
CA PHE A 9 5.45 -21.37 56.98
C PHE A 9 6.30 -20.28 56.33
N SER A 10 7.53 -20.07 56.79
CA SER A 10 8.38 -19.01 56.25
C SER A 10 8.99 -19.35 54.91
N SER A 11 9.31 -20.62 54.62
CA SER A 11 9.88 -21.02 53.38
C SER A 11 8.89 -20.95 52.20
N ASN A 12 7.65 -21.34 52.43
CA ASN A 12 6.62 -21.25 51.38
C ASN A 12 6.22 -19.80 51.09
N PHE A 13 6.24 -18.94 52.11
CA PHE A 13 5.96 -17.51 51.92
C PHE A 13 7.08 -16.82 51.16
N LEU A 14 8.33 -17.13 51.42
CA LEU A 14 9.47 -16.61 50.66
C LEU A 14 9.50 -17.09 49.20
N ILE A 15 9.13 -18.35 48.95
CA ILE A 15 9.01 -18.90 47.59
C ILE A 15 7.88 -18.20 46.84
N PHE A 16 6.74 -17.93 47.51
CA PHE A 16 5.63 -17.21 46.91
C PHE A 16 6.00 -15.74 46.60
N LEU A 17 6.74 -15.07 47.47
CA LEU A 17 7.24 -13.72 47.27
C LEU A 17 8.27 -13.69 46.11
N GLN A 18 9.16 -14.68 46.02
CA GLN A 18 10.11 -14.78 44.91
C GLN A 18 9.42 -15.09 43.60
N MET A 19 8.37 -15.91 43.56
CA MET A 19 7.60 -16.16 42.34
C MET A 19 6.80 -14.92 41.93
N SER A 20 6.21 -14.18 42.89
CA SER A 20 5.51 -12.95 42.62
C SER A 20 6.43 -11.86 42.06
N LEU A 21 7.64 -11.72 42.60
CA LEU A 21 8.64 -10.78 42.06
C LEU A 21 9.14 -11.14 40.68
N LYS A 22 9.27 -12.45 40.36
CA LYS A 22 9.64 -12.90 39.02
C LYS A 22 8.52 -12.66 37.99
N VAL A 23 7.27 -12.75 38.38
CA VAL A 23 6.12 -12.45 37.52
C VAL A 23 6.02 -10.95 37.29
N VAL A 24 6.23 -10.13 38.32
CA VAL A 24 6.22 -8.66 38.17
C VAL A 24 7.40 -8.19 37.33
N SER A 25 8.59 -8.80 37.43
CA SER A 25 9.73 -8.42 36.58
C SER A 25 9.55 -8.81 35.10
N ARG A 26 8.73 -9.81 34.79
CA ARG A 26 8.38 -10.16 33.41
C ARG A 26 7.32 -9.27 32.80
N SER A 27 6.46 -8.65 33.61
CA SER A 27 5.44 -7.72 33.09
C SER A 27 5.99 -6.32 32.77
N PHE A 28 7.21 -6.01 33.19
CA PHE A 28 7.91 -4.76 32.87
C PHE A 28 8.82 -4.84 31.65
N GLN A 29 8.73 -5.87 30.85
CA GLN A 29 9.21 -5.74 29.48
C GLN A 29 8.25 -4.79 28.76
N GLN A 30 8.48 -3.48 28.91
CA GLN A 30 7.93 -2.49 28.02
C GLN A 30 8.36 -2.89 26.61
N VAL A 31 7.45 -3.53 25.91
CA VAL A 31 7.49 -3.52 24.45
C VAL A 31 7.46 -2.04 24.10
N ARG A 32 8.62 -1.46 23.80
CA ARG A 32 8.68 -0.13 23.20
C ARG A 32 7.96 -0.25 21.88
N GLY A 33 6.65 0.00 21.90
CA GLY A 33 5.89 0.16 20.71
C GLY A 33 6.59 1.24 19.90
N MET A 34 6.81 1.00 18.63
CA MET A 34 7.38 2.01 17.75
C MET A 34 6.49 3.24 17.82
N ILE A 35 7.01 4.32 18.40
CA ILE A 35 6.32 5.61 18.57
C ILE A 35 5.90 6.16 17.18
N ARG A 36 6.61 5.75 16.14
CA ARG A 36 6.28 6.03 14.75
C ARG A 36 6.40 4.72 13.97
N PRO A 37 5.27 4.13 13.53
CA PRO A 37 5.36 3.02 12.61
C PRO A 37 6.17 3.46 11.38
N PRO A 38 7.03 2.61 10.84
CA PRO A 38 7.77 2.93 9.63
C PRO A 38 6.75 3.34 8.56
N LYS A 39 7.04 4.40 7.84
CA LYS A 39 6.26 4.76 6.67
C LYS A 39 6.51 3.68 5.62
N ASN A 40 5.64 2.71 5.54
CA ASN A 40 5.70 1.65 4.52
C ASN A 40 5.22 2.15 3.15
N LEU A 41 5.12 3.48 2.97
CA LEU A 41 4.81 4.06 1.69
C LEU A 41 6.09 4.08 0.84
N PRO A 42 6.02 3.59 -0.38
CA PRO A 42 7.12 3.69 -1.32
C PRO A 42 7.46 5.17 -1.57
N TYR A 43 8.72 5.47 -1.82
CA TYR A 43 9.11 6.83 -2.21
C TYR A 43 8.47 7.21 -3.54
N ARG A 44 8.32 8.52 -3.77
CA ARG A 44 7.66 9.05 -4.98
C ARG A 44 8.54 8.86 -6.20
N GLY A 45 7.93 8.50 -7.31
CA GLY A 45 8.60 8.33 -8.58
C GLY A 45 8.02 7.22 -9.46
N ILE A 46 8.74 6.96 -10.54
CA ILE A 46 8.45 5.88 -11.46
C ILE A 46 9.24 4.65 -11.02
N PHE A 47 8.56 3.52 -10.83
CA PHE A 47 9.14 2.26 -10.38
C PHE A 47 9.39 1.30 -11.54
N ARG A 48 8.58 1.43 -12.60
CA ARG A 48 8.67 0.58 -13.80
C ARG A 48 8.78 1.44 -15.05
N LYS A 49 9.76 1.11 -15.87
CA LYS A 49 10.02 1.80 -17.13
C LYS A 49 9.24 1.17 -18.29
N ASP A 50 9.23 1.87 -19.41
CA ASP A 50 8.66 1.35 -20.64
C ASP A 50 9.38 0.08 -21.08
N GLY A 51 8.60 -0.96 -21.45
CA GLY A 51 9.12 -2.26 -21.86
C GLY A 51 9.42 -3.24 -20.72
N GLU A 52 9.31 -2.86 -19.46
CA GLU A 52 9.53 -3.78 -18.34
C GLU A 52 8.33 -4.71 -18.14
N VAL A 53 8.62 -5.96 -17.77
CA VAL A 53 7.60 -6.94 -17.39
C VAL A 53 7.17 -6.69 -15.96
N VAL A 54 5.87 -6.70 -15.74
CA VAL A 54 5.25 -6.48 -14.42
C VAL A 54 4.26 -7.59 -14.11
N ARG A 55 4.08 -7.83 -12.81
CA ARG A 55 3.08 -8.74 -12.28
C ARG A 55 1.83 -7.98 -11.85
N LYS A 56 0.76 -8.73 -11.68
CA LYS A 56 -0.47 -8.21 -11.12
C LYS A 56 -0.21 -7.53 -9.77
N ASP A 57 -0.90 -6.41 -9.53
CA ASP A 57 -0.83 -5.57 -8.33
C ASP A 57 0.54 -4.92 -8.07
N GLU A 58 1.46 -5.04 -9.03
CA GLU A 58 2.77 -4.40 -8.91
C GLU A 58 2.68 -2.88 -9.07
N LEU A 59 3.46 -2.16 -8.24
CA LEU A 59 3.49 -0.70 -8.26
C LEU A 59 4.26 -0.20 -9.48
N LEU A 60 3.61 0.64 -10.28
CA LEU A 60 4.18 1.28 -11.47
C LEU A 60 4.69 2.69 -11.16
N VAL A 61 3.86 3.48 -10.51
CA VAL A 61 4.14 4.88 -10.19
C VAL A 61 3.57 5.24 -8.84
N ASN A 62 4.35 5.99 -8.05
CA ASN A 62 3.86 6.71 -6.89
C ASN A 62 4.02 8.22 -7.11
N GLN A 63 2.93 8.98 -6.98
CA GLN A 63 2.90 10.41 -7.26
C GLN A 63 2.01 11.17 -6.27
N PHE A 64 2.37 12.42 -6.02
CA PHE A 64 1.57 13.30 -5.17
C PHE A 64 0.45 14.00 -5.95
N LYS A 65 0.74 14.40 -7.18
CA LYS A 65 -0.24 14.96 -8.12
C LYS A 65 -0.40 14.02 -9.30
N MET A 66 -1.55 14.05 -9.95
CA MET A 66 -1.86 13.19 -11.09
C MET A 66 -1.12 13.64 -12.36
N ASN A 67 0.19 13.35 -12.42
CA ASN A 67 1.01 13.65 -13.60
C ASN A 67 0.93 12.54 -14.66
N TYR A 68 0.93 11.30 -14.18
CA TYR A 68 0.80 10.10 -15.00
C TYR A 68 -0.59 9.54 -14.79
N HIS A 69 -1.27 9.17 -15.88
CA HIS A 69 -2.64 8.69 -15.86
C HIS A 69 -2.68 7.16 -15.98
N PRO A 70 -3.66 6.52 -15.35
CA PRO A 70 -3.92 5.10 -15.58
C PRO A 70 -4.51 4.91 -16.97
N GLY A 71 -4.00 3.92 -17.70
CA GLY A 71 -4.50 3.52 -18.99
C GLY A 71 -5.01 2.08 -18.97
N LEU A 72 -4.73 1.35 -20.05
CA LEU A 72 -5.18 -0.02 -20.22
C LEU A 72 -4.56 -0.94 -19.16
N ASN A 73 -5.38 -1.73 -18.46
CA ASN A 73 -4.97 -2.68 -17.42
C ASN A 73 -4.12 -2.05 -16.29
N VAL A 74 -4.37 -0.78 -15.99
CA VAL A 74 -3.77 -0.08 -14.87
C VAL A 74 -4.89 0.51 -14.02
N TYR A 75 -4.82 0.35 -12.72
CA TYR A 75 -5.77 0.94 -11.79
C TYR A 75 -5.12 1.98 -10.88
N TYR A 76 -5.95 2.88 -10.44
CA TYR A 76 -5.58 3.96 -9.54
C TYR A 76 -5.97 3.62 -8.11
N GLU A 77 -5.06 3.87 -7.18
CA GLU A 77 -5.28 3.74 -5.75
C GLU A 77 -4.83 5.03 -5.04
N ASN A 78 -5.62 5.50 -4.10
CA ASN A 78 -5.25 6.62 -3.24
C ASN A 78 -4.92 6.07 -1.85
N ASP A 79 -3.65 6.09 -1.47
CA ASP A 79 -3.20 5.67 -0.15
C ASP A 79 -2.53 6.83 0.57
N ARG A 80 -3.15 7.26 1.68
CA ARG A 80 -2.64 8.33 2.57
C ARG A 80 -2.24 9.62 1.86
N GLY A 81 -2.97 10.01 0.82
CA GLY A 81 -2.72 11.18 0.01
C GLY A 81 -1.66 10.99 -1.08
N GLU A 82 -1.15 9.79 -1.24
CA GLU A 82 -0.30 9.40 -2.37
C GLU A 82 -1.14 8.69 -3.43
N ARG A 83 -0.87 8.99 -4.69
CA ARG A 83 -1.59 8.45 -5.84
C ARG A 83 -0.75 7.38 -6.50
N LEU A 84 -1.18 6.16 -6.33
CA LEU A 84 -0.49 4.97 -6.80
C LEU A 84 -1.13 4.48 -8.10
N LEU A 85 -0.30 4.11 -9.06
CA LEU A 85 -0.72 3.35 -10.24
C LEU A 85 -0.19 1.94 -10.11
N ARG A 86 -1.08 0.94 -10.24
CA ARG A 86 -0.75 -0.48 -10.15
C ARG A 86 -1.22 -1.24 -11.37
N ALA A 87 -0.50 -2.29 -11.71
CA ALA A 87 -0.87 -3.20 -12.78
C ALA A 87 -2.08 -4.06 -12.38
N HIS A 88 -3.07 -4.19 -13.26
CA HIS A 88 -4.22 -5.05 -13.05
C HIS A 88 -3.97 -6.51 -13.46
N CYS A 89 -3.01 -6.74 -14.35
CA CYS A 89 -2.64 -8.06 -14.83
C CYS A 89 -1.14 -8.17 -15.07
N ASP A 90 -0.66 -9.40 -15.27
CA ASP A 90 0.71 -9.66 -15.68
C ASP A 90 0.89 -9.21 -17.14
N GLY A 91 1.93 -8.44 -17.38
CA GLY A 91 2.13 -7.89 -18.72
C GLY A 91 3.41 -7.09 -18.87
N VAL A 92 3.47 -6.35 -19.96
CA VAL A 92 4.57 -5.44 -20.30
C VAL A 92 4.08 -4.01 -20.21
N VAL A 93 4.83 -3.17 -19.50
CA VAL A 93 4.52 -1.74 -19.36
C VAL A 93 4.74 -1.04 -20.71
N ARG A 94 3.78 -0.24 -21.10
CA ARG A 94 3.88 0.67 -22.24
C ARG A 94 3.45 2.07 -21.81
N ILE A 95 4.36 3.02 -21.93
CA ILE A 95 4.10 4.42 -21.61
C ILE A 95 3.80 5.16 -22.91
N THR A 96 2.61 5.71 -23.03
CA THR A 96 2.15 6.42 -24.21
C THR A 96 1.72 7.85 -23.86
N ARG A 97 1.83 8.75 -24.84
CA ARG A 97 1.27 10.11 -24.70
C ARG A 97 -0.11 10.14 -25.33
N GLU A 98 -1.12 10.27 -24.50
CA GLU A 98 -2.50 10.21 -24.94
C GLU A 98 -3.26 11.50 -24.65
N LYS A 99 -4.30 11.78 -25.46
CA LYS A 99 -5.23 12.87 -25.19
C LYS A 99 -6.11 12.48 -24.01
N CYS A 100 -6.15 13.34 -22.99
CA CYS A 100 -6.99 13.14 -21.82
C CYS A 100 -8.37 13.78 -22.05
N ASN A 101 -9.41 12.98 -21.85
CA ASN A 101 -10.75 13.51 -21.63
C ASN A 101 -10.86 13.81 -20.13
N VAL A 102 -10.76 15.09 -19.80
CA VAL A 102 -10.77 15.55 -18.41
C VAL A 102 -12.20 15.66 -17.92
N ASP A 103 -12.51 14.91 -16.87
CA ASP A 103 -13.74 15.07 -16.13
C ASP A 103 -13.50 16.02 -14.95
N PHE A 104 -14.07 17.22 -15.01
CA PHE A 104 -13.89 18.25 -13.99
C PHE A 104 -14.73 18.03 -12.72
N GLU A 105 -15.59 17.01 -12.68
CA GLU A 105 -16.27 16.61 -11.46
C GLU A 105 -15.31 15.93 -10.47
N ILE A 106 -14.25 15.31 -10.99
CA ILE A 106 -13.22 14.67 -10.20
C ILE A 106 -12.28 15.73 -9.61
N GLU A 107 -12.11 15.72 -8.29
CA GLU A 107 -11.34 16.73 -7.57
C GLU A 107 -9.88 16.84 -8.05
N GLU A 108 -9.23 15.71 -8.36
CA GLU A 108 -7.87 15.67 -8.88
C GLU A 108 -7.74 16.35 -10.24
N MET A 109 -8.81 16.35 -11.03
CA MET A 109 -8.83 16.92 -12.38
C MET A 109 -9.13 18.41 -12.41
N LYS A 110 -9.65 18.99 -11.33
CA LYS A 110 -9.89 20.44 -11.20
C LYS A 110 -8.63 21.28 -11.42
N ALA A 111 -7.47 20.70 -11.14
CA ALA A 111 -6.18 21.34 -11.40
C ALA A 111 -5.95 21.68 -12.88
N TYR A 112 -6.70 21.11 -13.80
CA TYR A 112 -6.61 21.37 -15.25
C TYR A 112 -7.74 22.30 -15.77
N GLU A 113 -8.59 22.81 -14.90
CA GLU A 113 -9.73 23.64 -15.28
C GLU A 113 -9.34 24.90 -16.05
N TYR A 114 -8.16 25.46 -15.78
CA TYR A 114 -7.60 26.60 -16.50
C TYR A 114 -7.27 26.32 -17.98
N ARG A 115 -7.31 25.06 -18.40
CA ARG A 115 -7.06 24.60 -19.78
C ARG A 115 -8.25 23.86 -20.37
N ARG A 116 -9.47 24.21 -19.99
CA ARG A 116 -10.69 23.53 -20.43
C ARG A 116 -10.84 23.48 -21.95
N ASP A 117 -10.40 24.54 -22.64
CA ASP A 117 -10.58 24.70 -24.09
C ASP A 117 -9.40 24.19 -24.92
N VAL A 118 -8.40 23.62 -24.28
CA VAL A 118 -7.18 23.13 -24.93
C VAL A 118 -7.06 21.63 -24.81
N ASP A 119 -6.72 20.96 -25.91
CA ASP A 119 -6.44 19.52 -25.89
C ASP A 119 -5.28 19.22 -24.95
N LEU A 120 -5.55 18.43 -23.90
CA LEU A 120 -4.59 18.04 -22.92
C LEU A 120 -4.02 16.66 -23.24
N TYR A 121 -2.70 16.60 -23.41
CA TYR A 121 -1.98 15.33 -23.58
C TYR A 121 -1.19 15.00 -22.33
N LYS A 122 -1.34 13.78 -21.86
CA LYS A 122 -0.62 13.27 -20.68
C LYS A 122 0.05 11.93 -20.97
N MET A 123 1.08 11.63 -20.19
CA MET A 123 1.70 10.33 -20.22
C MET A 123 0.80 9.33 -19.49
N THR A 124 0.44 8.28 -20.19
CA THR A 124 -0.46 7.23 -19.72
C THR A 124 0.31 5.92 -19.60
N PHE A 125 0.14 5.26 -18.48
CA PHE A 125 0.71 3.95 -18.23
C PHE A 125 -0.28 2.88 -18.64
N ASN A 126 0.13 2.03 -19.57
CA ASN A 126 -0.63 0.89 -20.05
C ASN A 126 0.12 -0.40 -19.70
N VAL A 127 -0.59 -1.47 -19.44
CA VAL A 127 -0.02 -2.81 -19.30
C VAL A 127 -0.62 -3.69 -20.38
N ILE A 128 0.23 -4.17 -21.27
CA ILE A 128 -0.13 -5.12 -22.32
C ILE A 128 -0.01 -6.51 -21.73
N PRO A 129 -1.10 -7.30 -21.61
CA PRO A 129 -1.04 -8.62 -21.02
C PRO A 129 -0.16 -9.56 -21.85
N LEU A 130 0.58 -10.42 -21.18
CA LEU A 130 1.42 -11.45 -21.84
C LEU A 130 0.56 -12.47 -22.59
N GLU A 131 -0.62 -12.78 -22.01
CA GLU A 131 -1.60 -13.64 -22.64
C GLU A 131 -2.85 -12.84 -22.99
N PRO A 132 -3.30 -12.83 -24.25
CA PRO A 132 -4.53 -12.14 -24.60
C PRO A 132 -5.74 -12.81 -23.93
N SER A 133 -6.67 -12.00 -23.45
CA SER A 133 -7.93 -12.49 -22.91
C SER A 133 -8.69 -13.30 -23.97
N LYS A 134 -9.16 -14.48 -23.57
CA LYS A 134 -10.04 -15.32 -24.42
C LYS A 134 -11.49 -14.83 -24.43
N ASN A 135 -11.83 -13.88 -23.57
CA ASN A 135 -13.17 -13.32 -23.48
C ASN A 135 -13.34 -12.21 -24.51
N HIS A 136 -14.21 -12.44 -25.48
CA HIS A 136 -14.56 -11.47 -26.48
C HIS A 136 -16.02 -11.06 -26.29
N THR A 137 -16.29 -9.76 -26.35
CA THR A 137 -17.65 -9.22 -26.41
C THR A 137 -17.94 -8.78 -27.83
N LEU A 138 -19.07 -9.22 -28.36
CA LEU A 138 -19.56 -8.75 -29.66
C LEU A 138 -19.91 -7.25 -29.53
N ARG A 139 -19.28 -6.42 -30.35
CA ARG A 139 -19.54 -4.96 -30.36
C ARG A 139 -20.61 -4.55 -31.35
N HIS A 140 -20.71 -5.28 -32.45
CA HIS A 140 -21.63 -4.96 -33.53
C HIS A 140 -21.85 -6.18 -34.42
N GLU A 141 -23.10 -6.44 -34.80
CA GLU A 141 -23.46 -7.35 -35.90
C GLU A 141 -23.62 -6.53 -37.16
N ILE A 142 -23.02 -6.98 -38.25
CA ILE A 142 -23.13 -6.36 -39.57
C ILE A 142 -24.36 -6.88 -40.28
#